data_d9f6b9d1be2cc45ae17f6076c21d456b
#
_entry.id   d9f6b9d1be2cc45ae17f6076c21d456b
#
_cell.length_a   1.000
_cell.length_b   1.000
_cell.length_c   1.000
_cell.angle_alpha   90.00
_cell.angle_beta   90.00
_cell.angle_gamma   90.00
#
_symmetry.space_group_name_H-M   'P 1'
#
loop_
_entity.id
_entity.type
_entity.pdbx_description
1 polymer ?
#
loop_
_entity_poly.entity_id
_entity_poly.type
_entity_poly.pdbx_seq_one_letter_code
_entity_poly.pdbx_strand_id
1 'polypeptide(L)'
;MDVMGKLAELPIEDAILILREEHQQRTDGYATYLAHGGKGDPAEEASLDALAMAISALEKTKWISVKDRLPDNKEHDWVLAQVVEDNGYMHIPRVMEYRQAKDDWFEETYGWLSEHNGLFSVTHWMPLPPPPKGE
;
A
#
# COMPACT_ATOMS: atom_id res chain seq x y z
N MET A 1 -3.20 -3.62 30.92
CA MET A 1 -2.87 -3.64 29.48
C MET A 1 -2.61 -2.22 29.01
N ASP A 2 -1.53 -2.03 28.33
CA ASP A 2 -1.13 -0.72 27.80
C ASP A 2 -1.97 -0.37 26.57
N VAL A 3 -2.77 0.69 26.67
CA VAL A 3 -3.62 1.13 25.56
C VAL A 3 -2.77 1.59 24.37
N MET A 4 -1.66 2.26 24.66
CA MET A 4 -0.77 2.75 23.59
C MET A 4 -0.10 1.60 22.83
N GLY A 5 0.30 0.55 23.52
CA GLY A 5 0.85 -0.63 22.89
C GLY A 5 -0.17 -1.31 21.98
N LYS A 6 -1.42 -1.38 22.43
CA LYS A 6 -2.49 -1.97 21.64
C LYS A 6 -2.79 -1.17 20.37
N LEU A 7 -2.77 0.16 20.47
CA LEU A 7 -2.96 1.04 19.31
C LEU A 7 -1.81 0.93 18.32
N ALA A 8 -0.57 0.76 18.83
CA ALA A 8 0.60 0.60 17.98
C ALA A 8 0.58 -0.71 17.18
N GLU A 9 -0.22 -1.69 17.63
CA GLU A 9 -0.35 -2.99 16.96
C GLU A 9 -1.51 -3.03 15.96
N LEU A 10 -2.23 -1.91 15.75
CA LEU A 10 -3.34 -1.88 14.80
C LEU A 10 -2.85 -2.16 13.38
N PRO A 11 -3.38 -3.19 12.72
CA PRO A 11 -2.98 -3.46 11.34
C PRO A 11 -3.31 -2.29 10.41
N ILE A 12 -2.46 -2.08 9.40
CA ILE A 12 -2.63 -0.98 8.45
C ILE A 12 -3.99 -1.08 7.75
N GLU A 13 -4.44 -2.28 7.40
CA GLU A 13 -5.73 -2.49 6.75
C GLU A 13 -6.88 -1.96 7.61
N ASP A 14 -6.82 -2.22 8.90
CA ASP A 14 -7.85 -1.75 9.82
C ASP A 14 -7.79 -0.23 9.98
N ALA A 15 -6.59 0.33 10.05
CA ALA A 15 -6.43 1.78 10.13
C ALA A 15 -7.01 2.46 8.90
N ILE A 16 -6.78 1.92 7.72
CA ILE A 16 -7.32 2.46 6.47
C ILE A 16 -8.85 2.44 6.49
N LEU A 17 -9.45 1.33 6.93
CA LEU A 17 -10.91 1.23 7.00
C LEU A 17 -11.50 2.24 7.96
N ILE A 18 -10.91 2.41 9.13
CA ILE A 18 -11.37 3.38 10.13
C ILE A 18 -11.32 4.80 9.57
N LEU A 19 -10.20 5.15 8.93
CA LEU A 19 -10.02 6.49 8.38
C LEU A 19 -10.95 6.76 7.20
N ARG A 20 -11.20 5.75 6.36
CA ARG A 20 -12.15 5.87 5.27
C ARG A 20 -13.56 6.11 5.77
N GLU A 21 -13.96 5.40 6.82
CA GLU A 21 -15.27 5.58 7.42
C GLU A 21 -15.41 6.98 7.99
N GLU A 22 -14.42 7.47 8.71
CA GLU A 22 -14.42 8.83 9.23
C GLU A 22 -14.49 9.87 8.11
N HIS A 23 -13.70 9.69 7.08
CA HIS A 23 -13.71 10.59 5.93
C HIS A 23 -15.08 10.62 5.27
N GLN A 24 -15.71 9.46 5.09
CA GLN A 24 -17.03 9.37 4.48
C GLN A 24 -18.10 10.07 5.32
N GLN A 25 -18.10 9.83 6.64
CA GLN A 25 -19.05 10.46 7.54
C GLN A 25 -18.89 11.98 7.56
N ARG A 26 -17.67 12.45 7.61
CA ARG A 26 -17.41 13.90 7.63
C ARG A 26 -17.77 14.54 6.30
N THR A 27 -17.46 13.87 5.18
CA THR A 27 -17.81 14.37 3.85
C THR A 27 -19.32 14.47 3.68
N ASP A 28 -20.05 13.45 4.09
CA ASP A 28 -21.51 13.42 4.02
C ASP A 28 -22.11 14.51 4.91
N GLY A 29 -21.59 14.68 6.12
CA GLY A 29 -22.06 15.71 7.03
C GLY A 29 -21.84 17.12 6.48
N TYR A 30 -20.68 17.34 5.89
CA TYR A 30 -20.37 18.64 5.27
C TYR A 30 -21.27 18.93 4.07
N ALA A 31 -21.47 17.91 3.22
CA ALA A 31 -22.35 18.03 2.06
C ALA A 31 -23.79 18.37 2.50
N THR A 32 -24.28 17.73 3.56
CA THR A 32 -25.59 18.01 4.12
C THR A 32 -25.67 19.44 4.64
N TYR A 33 -24.64 19.88 5.36
CA TYR A 33 -24.57 21.26 5.87
C TYR A 33 -24.63 22.29 4.74
N LEU A 34 -23.88 22.07 3.65
CA LEU A 34 -23.92 22.96 2.49
C LEU A 34 -25.28 22.93 1.80
N ALA A 35 -25.92 21.76 1.69
CA ALA A 35 -27.23 21.63 1.04
C ALA A 35 -28.32 22.36 1.81
N HIS A 36 -28.14 22.58 3.12
CA HIS A 36 -29.09 23.29 3.95
C HIS A 36 -28.72 24.77 4.14
N GLY A 37 -27.89 25.33 3.27
CA GLY A 37 -27.56 26.75 3.26
C GLY A 37 -26.33 27.11 4.06
N GLY A 38 -25.56 26.15 4.53
CA GLY A 38 -24.30 26.43 5.21
C GLY A 38 -23.29 27.03 4.25
N LYS A 39 -22.39 27.85 4.80
CA LYS A 39 -21.33 28.48 4.01
C LYS A 39 -20.13 27.55 3.88
N GLY A 40 -19.46 27.59 2.75
CA GLY A 40 -18.23 26.87 2.56
C GLY A 40 -17.22 27.21 3.66
N ASP A 41 -16.52 26.18 4.13
CA ASP A 41 -15.52 26.31 5.20
C ASP A 41 -14.18 25.81 4.66
N PRO A 42 -13.28 26.70 4.25
CA PRO A 42 -11.99 26.29 3.70
C PRO A 42 -11.17 25.42 4.67
N ALA A 43 -11.31 25.66 5.98
CA ALA A 43 -10.59 24.83 6.96
C ALA A 43 -11.11 23.41 6.99
N GLU A 44 -12.44 23.20 6.91
CA GLU A 44 -13.01 21.86 6.84
C GLU A 44 -12.65 21.18 5.54
N GLU A 45 -12.72 21.90 4.42
CA GLU A 45 -12.35 21.32 3.13
C GLU A 45 -10.88 20.88 3.10
N ALA A 46 -9.98 21.72 3.65
CA ALA A 46 -8.57 21.37 3.73
C ALA A 46 -8.34 20.15 4.64
N SER A 47 -9.11 20.04 5.72
CA SER A 47 -9.03 18.91 6.64
C SER A 47 -9.47 17.61 5.95
N LEU A 48 -10.54 17.66 5.17
CA LEU A 48 -11.02 16.49 4.41
C LEU A 48 -10.01 16.08 3.35
N ASP A 49 -9.41 17.05 2.65
CA ASP A 49 -8.37 16.76 1.66
C ASP A 49 -7.14 16.13 2.31
N ALA A 50 -6.72 16.66 3.46
CA ALA A 50 -5.58 16.10 4.19
C ALA A 50 -5.85 14.65 4.61
N LEU A 51 -7.07 14.36 5.06
CA LEU A 51 -7.43 13.01 5.46
C LEU A 51 -7.43 12.07 4.25
N ALA A 52 -7.95 12.52 3.11
CA ALA A 52 -7.91 11.72 1.87
C ALA A 52 -6.48 11.43 1.44
N MET A 53 -5.58 12.41 1.54
CA MET A 53 -4.17 12.23 1.22
C MET A 53 -3.50 11.24 2.17
N ALA A 54 -3.84 11.29 3.46
CA ALA A 54 -3.29 10.36 4.44
C ALA A 54 -3.73 8.92 4.14
N ILE A 55 -4.99 8.72 3.80
CA ILE A 55 -5.51 7.41 3.41
C ILE A 55 -4.76 6.88 2.18
N SER A 56 -4.60 7.71 1.16
CA SER A 56 -3.89 7.34 -0.05
C SER A 56 -2.44 6.95 0.24
N ALA A 57 -1.76 7.70 1.13
CA ALA A 57 -0.38 7.40 1.51
C ALA A 57 -0.29 6.05 2.24
N LEU A 58 -1.23 5.78 3.14
CA LEU A 58 -1.25 4.49 3.86
C LEU A 58 -1.50 3.33 2.93
N GLU A 59 -2.36 3.49 1.94
CA GLU A 59 -2.63 2.43 0.97
C GLU A 59 -1.38 2.06 0.17
N LYS A 60 -0.48 3.01 -0.06
CA LYS A 60 0.77 2.76 -0.78
C LYS A 60 1.79 2.01 0.06
N THR A 61 1.63 1.96 1.38
CA THR A 61 2.53 1.21 2.27
C THR A 61 2.00 -0.18 2.61
N LYS A 62 0.83 -0.52 2.11
CA LYS A 62 0.19 -1.80 2.39
C LYS A 62 0.74 -2.87 1.45
N TRP A 63 1.08 -4.04 2.02
CA TRP A 63 1.47 -5.19 1.21
C TRP A 63 0.28 -5.68 0.40
N ILE A 64 0.53 -6.01 -0.88
CA ILE A 64 -0.47 -6.53 -1.80
C ILE A 64 -0.17 -8.00 -2.05
N SER A 65 -1.15 -8.89 -1.82
CA SER A 65 -0.98 -10.30 -2.12
C SER A 65 -0.92 -10.52 -3.62
N VAL A 66 0.02 -11.37 -4.09
CA VAL A 66 0.10 -11.71 -5.51
C VAL A 66 -1.15 -12.46 -5.98
N LYS A 67 -1.92 -13.05 -5.05
CA LYS A 67 -3.20 -13.70 -5.37
C LYS A 67 -4.28 -12.68 -5.69
N ASP A 68 -4.16 -11.48 -5.15
CA ASP A 68 -5.12 -10.40 -5.41
C ASP A 68 -4.76 -9.63 -6.66
N ARG A 69 -3.47 -9.30 -6.81
CA ARG A 69 -3.03 -8.46 -7.92
C ARG A 69 -1.52 -8.60 -8.11
N LEU A 70 -1.08 -8.60 -9.36
CA LEU A 70 0.33 -8.52 -9.73
C LEU A 70 0.67 -7.10 -10.16
N PRO A 71 1.97 -6.70 -10.06
CA PRO A 71 2.36 -5.37 -10.51
C PRO A 71 2.08 -5.16 -11.99
N ASP A 72 1.60 -3.97 -12.34
CA ASP A 72 1.37 -3.57 -13.72
C ASP A 72 2.62 -2.85 -14.22
N ASN A 73 3.25 -3.35 -15.29
CA ASN A 73 4.48 -2.77 -15.82
C ASN A 73 4.31 -1.34 -16.33
N LYS A 74 3.07 -0.90 -16.57
CA LYS A 74 2.80 0.49 -16.93
C LYS A 74 2.94 1.43 -15.74
N GLU A 75 2.70 0.93 -14.54
CA GLU A 75 2.73 1.73 -13.31
C GLU A 75 3.98 1.46 -12.47
N HIS A 76 4.46 0.21 -12.50
CA HIS A 76 5.54 -0.22 -11.61
C HIS A 76 6.58 -1.02 -12.36
N ASP A 77 7.80 -0.49 -12.48
CA ASP A 77 8.92 -1.25 -13.02
C ASP A 77 9.52 -2.12 -11.91
N TRP A 78 9.99 -1.50 -10.85
CA TRP A 78 10.57 -2.19 -9.71
C TRP A 78 9.67 -2.01 -8.50
N VAL A 79 9.53 -3.06 -7.71
CA VAL A 79 8.70 -3.04 -6.50
C VAL A 79 9.45 -3.72 -5.37
N LEU A 80 8.98 -3.53 -4.14
CA LEU A 80 9.47 -4.29 -3.00
C LEU A 80 8.68 -5.58 -2.94
N ALA A 81 9.37 -6.72 -2.84
CA ALA A 81 8.73 -8.03 -2.88
C ALA A 81 9.14 -8.88 -1.69
N GLN A 82 8.17 -9.61 -1.14
CA GLN A 82 8.41 -10.59 -0.07
C GLN A 82 8.67 -11.94 -0.71
N VAL A 83 9.88 -12.46 -0.52
CA VAL A 83 10.29 -13.74 -1.08
C VAL A 83 10.26 -14.81 0.00
N VAL A 84 9.73 -15.96 -0.33
CA VAL A 84 9.64 -17.10 0.58
C VAL A 84 10.23 -18.32 -0.12
N GLU A 85 11.05 -19.11 0.61
CA GLU A 85 11.56 -20.38 0.09
C GLU A 85 10.51 -21.48 0.21
N ASP A 86 10.70 -22.56 -0.51
CA ASP A 86 9.77 -23.69 -0.52
C ASP A 86 9.60 -24.35 0.85
N ASN A 87 10.58 -24.19 1.74
CA ASN A 87 10.50 -24.69 3.12
C ASN A 87 9.82 -23.72 4.08
N GLY A 88 9.33 -22.59 3.57
CA GLY A 88 8.66 -21.58 4.39
C GLY A 88 9.56 -20.50 4.96
N TYR A 89 10.88 -20.55 4.71
CA TYR A 89 11.78 -19.50 5.17
C TYR A 89 11.48 -18.18 4.46
N MET A 90 11.30 -17.14 5.25
CA MET A 90 10.92 -15.82 4.76
C MET A 90 12.16 -14.92 4.71
N HIS A 91 12.47 -14.43 3.52
CA HIS A 91 13.60 -13.52 3.33
C HIS A 91 13.27 -12.09 3.71
N ILE A 92 14.30 -11.27 3.91
CA ILE A 92 14.11 -9.82 3.98
C ILE A 92 13.55 -9.38 2.63
N PRO A 93 12.59 -8.42 2.63
CA PRO A 93 12.05 -7.94 1.34
C PRO A 93 13.14 -7.47 0.40
N ARG A 94 12.97 -7.76 -0.88
CA ARG A 94 13.94 -7.43 -1.93
C ARG A 94 13.30 -6.56 -3.00
N VAL A 95 14.13 -5.74 -3.64
CA VAL A 95 13.70 -4.96 -4.79
C VAL A 95 13.69 -5.89 -6.00
N MET A 96 12.55 -6.06 -6.62
CA MET A 96 12.37 -6.99 -7.73
C MET A 96 11.50 -6.37 -8.82
N GLU A 97 11.59 -6.93 -10.02
CA GLU A 97 10.75 -6.54 -11.14
C GLU A 97 9.88 -7.72 -11.55
N TYR A 98 8.58 -7.49 -11.66
CA TYR A 98 7.69 -8.49 -12.24
C TYR A 98 7.48 -8.15 -13.71
N ARG A 99 7.78 -9.10 -14.59
CA ARG A 99 7.58 -8.94 -16.03
C ARG A 99 6.31 -9.67 -16.45
N GLN A 100 5.28 -8.90 -16.80
CA GLN A 100 4.01 -9.48 -17.24
C GLN A 100 4.16 -10.38 -18.46
N ALA A 101 5.01 -9.99 -19.39
CA ALA A 101 5.22 -10.76 -20.62
C ALA A 101 5.81 -12.14 -20.36
N LYS A 102 6.54 -12.31 -19.27
CA LYS A 102 7.16 -13.60 -18.90
C LYS A 102 6.43 -14.28 -17.76
N ASP A 103 5.54 -13.56 -17.09
CA ASP A 103 4.88 -14.02 -15.85
C ASP A 103 5.93 -14.54 -14.87
N ASP A 104 6.96 -13.74 -14.61
CA ASP A 104 8.08 -14.12 -13.80
C ASP A 104 8.68 -12.91 -13.09
N TRP A 105 9.41 -13.17 -12.00
CA TRP A 105 10.04 -12.15 -11.18
C TRP A 105 11.54 -12.16 -11.40
N PHE A 106 12.13 -10.99 -11.52
CA PHE A 106 13.57 -10.80 -11.73
C PHE A 106 14.17 -10.04 -10.54
N GLU A 107 15.29 -10.59 -10.02
CA GLU A 107 16.07 -9.95 -8.98
C GLU A 107 17.50 -9.80 -9.51
N GLU A 108 18.10 -8.61 -9.31
CA GLU A 108 19.34 -8.24 -9.94
C GLU A 108 20.49 -9.23 -9.66
N THR A 109 20.56 -9.74 -8.44
CA THR A 109 21.65 -10.66 -8.04
C THR A 109 21.37 -12.09 -8.48
N TYR A 110 20.13 -12.56 -8.33
CA TYR A 110 19.78 -13.96 -8.53
C TYR A 110 19.11 -14.26 -9.86
N GLY A 111 18.76 -13.24 -10.63
CA GLY A 111 18.09 -13.42 -11.92
C GLY A 111 16.62 -13.76 -11.79
N TRP A 112 16.13 -14.58 -12.71
CA TRP A 112 14.71 -14.94 -12.77
C TRP A 112 14.39 -16.02 -11.75
N LEU A 113 13.28 -15.88 -11.03
CA LEU A 113 12.90 -16.87 -10.03
C LEU A 113 12.60 -18.23 -10.65
N SER A 114 12.08 -18.26 -11.87
CA SER A 114 11.79 -19.53 -12.55
C SER A 114 13.03 -20.38 -12.76
N GLU A 115 14.21 -19.77 -12.79
CA GLU A 115 15.47 -20.49 -12.97
C GLU A 115 15.92 -21.25 -11.72
N HIS A 116 15.24 -21.06 -10.60
CA HIS A 116 15.58 -21.67 -9.32
C HIS A 116 14.69 -22.88 -8.97
N ASN A 117 14.00 -23.44 -9.97
CA ASN A 117 13.25 -24.70 -9.83
C ASN A 117 12.18 -24.68 -8.72
N GLY A 118 11.51 -23.54 -8.54
CA GLY A 118 10.46 -23.42 -7.55
C GLY A 118 10.95 -23.22 -6.12
N LEU A 119 12.26 -23.03 -5.93
CA LEU A 119 12.82 -22.82 -4.61
C LEU A 119 12.31 -21.53 -3.97
N PHE A 120 12.09 -20.49 -4.77
CA PHE A 120 11.65 -19.18 -4.30
C PHE A 120 10.32 -18.79 -4.90
N SER A 121 9.49 -18.11 -4.13
CA SER A 121 8.25 -17.54 -4.63
C SER A 121 8.00 -16.18 -3.97
N VAL A 122 7.28 -15.31 -4.68
CA VAL A 122 6.86 -14.02 -4.15
C VAL A 122 5.43 -14.17 -3.65
N THR A 123 5.18 -13.78 -2.41
CA THR A 123 3.84 -13.85 -1.81
C THR A 123 3.14 -12.50 -1.79
N HIS A 124 3.91 -11.44 -1.57
CA HIS A 124 3.37 -10.08 -1.46
C HIS A 124 4.35 -9.09 -2.09
N TRP A 125 3.81 -7.97 -2.52
CA TRP A 125 4.61 -6.88 -3.05
C TRP A 125 4.01 -5.54 -2.65
N MET A 126 4.79 -4.48 -2.78
CA MET A 126 4.30 -3.12 -2.62
C MET A 126 5.13 -2.18 -3.47
N PRO A 127 4.56 -1.05 -3.90
CA PRO A 127 5.32 -0.08 -4.67
C PRO A 127 6.49 0.46 -3.85
N LEU A 128 7.60 0.77 -4.52
CA LEU A 128 8.70 1.46 -3.87
C LEU A 128 8.27 2.88 -3.49
N PRO A 129 8.76 3.41 -2.37
CA PRO A 129 8.49 4.80 -2.05
C PRO A 129 9.11 5.69 -3.13
N PRO A 130 8.51 6.86 -3.41
CA PRO A 130 9.12 7.78 -4.35
C PRO A 130 10.47 8.24 -3.83
N PRO A 131 11.44 8.53 -4.71
CA PRO A 131 12.73 9.03 -4.25
C PRO A 131 12.53 10.37 -3.53
N PRO A 132 13.41 10.68 -2.57
CA PRO A 132 13.32 11.98 -1.92
C PRO A 132 13.50 13.07 -2.97
N LYS A 133 12.81 14.20 -2.76
CA LYS A 133 12.99 15.34 -3.66
C LYS A 133 14.42 15.79 -3.52
N GLY A 134 15.17 15.71 -4.61
CA GLY A 134 16.55 16.10 -4.63
C GLY A 134 16.74 17.58 -4.37
N GLU A 135 17.83 17.92 -3.77
CA GLU A 135 18.22 19.29 -3.56
C GLU A 135 19.16 19.74 -4.67
#